data_40f97184d8491f0c0dd1eafeefb14032
#
_entry.id   40f97184d8491f0c0dd1eafeefb14032
#
_cell.length_a   1.000
_cell.length_b   1.000
_cell.length_c   1.000
_cell.angle_alpha   90.00
_cell.angle_beta   90.00
_cell.angle_gamma   90.00
#
_symmetry.space_group_name_H-M   'P 1'
#
loop_
_entity.id
_entity.type
_entity.pdbx_description
1 polymer ?
#
loop_
_entity_poly.entity_id
_entity_poly.type
_entity_poly.pdbx_seq_one_letter_code
_entity_poly.pdbx_strand_id
1 'polypeptide(L)'
;MQLNSLQEQYQEAEEYKQNLRKNLLNENFRVKLHSHYGIVYDGNKVNGWRDFMKNPCVLLRTSQDAGSDLALLQLKTGRTPRNLYIFVIDEKKMLEDGNLKINQQLYMIGYNSGVMLAKTNNGISAQFTNGTVTQRPDGNRVMYSIPTMQGSSGSPVVNEYGRVVAVNFAKAVGSDNFNFGIPLARIITFLK
;
A
#
# COMPACT_ATOMS: atom_id res chain seq x y z
N MET A 1 -26.34 2.83 19.04
CA MET A 1 -26.35 1.38 19.26
C MET A 1 -25.22 0.63 18.48
N GLN A 2 -24.93 0.90 17.24
CA GLN A 2 -23.86 0.20 16.48
C GLN A 2 -22.42 0.48 16.95
N LEU A 3 -22.11 1.68 17.46
CA LEU A 3 -20.76 2.03 17.90
C LEU A 3 -20.34 1.23 19.15
N ASN A 4 -21.26 1.00 20.08
CA ASN A 4 -20.98 0.24 21.31
C ASN A 4 -20.71 -1.24 21.02
N SER A 5 -21.44 -1.85 20.07
CA SER A 5 -21.20 -3.25 19.70
C SER A 5 -19.85 -3.47 19.01
N LEU A 6 -19.37 -2.50 18.24
CA LEU A 6 -18.04 -2.53 17.61
C LEU A 6 -16.91 -2.37 18.64
N GLN A 7 -17.12 -1.52 19.64
CA GLN A 7 -16.18 -1.37 20.74
C GLN A 7 -16.08 -2.63 21.62
N GLU A 8 -17.23 -3.26 21.89
CA GLU A 8 -17.30 -4.53 22.62
C GLU A 8 -16.58 -5.65 21.84
N GLN A 9 -16.83 -5.79 20.56
CA GLN A 9 -16.15 -6.78 19.70
C GLN A 9 -14.63 -6.54 19.62
N TYR A 10 -14.20 -5.27 19.59
CA TYR A 10 -12.78 -4.94 19.60
C TYR A 10 -12.13 -5.30 20.95
N GLN A 11 -12.79 -5.02 22.07
CA GLN A 11 -12.31 -5.38 23.39
C GLN A 11 -12.22 -6.89 23.58
N GLU A 12 -13.24 -7.65 23.16
CA GLU A 12 -13.21 -9.11 23.18
C GLU A 12 -12.07 -9.69 22.33
N ALA A 13 -11.82 -9.13 21.16
CA ALA A 13 -10.71 -9.55 20.30
C ALA A 13 -9.33 -9.25 20.92
N GLU A 14 -9.15 -8.11 21.58
CA GLU A 14 -7.91 -7.78 22.29
C GLU A 14 -7.72 -8.65 23.54
N GLU A 15 -8.77 -8.94 24.30
CA GLU A 15 -8.71 -9.89 25.42
C GLU A 15 -8.37 -11.31 24.97
N TYR A 16 -8.98 -11.79 23.87
CA TYR A 16 -8.65 -13.08 23.27
C TYR A 16 -7.19 -13.14 22.84
N LYS A 17 -6.68 -12.11 22.20
CA LYS A 17 -5.29 -11.98 21.78
C LYS A 17 -4.33 -11.97 22.97
N GLN A 18 -4.68 -11.27 24.07
CA GLN A 18 -3.88 -11.26 25.28
C GLN A 18 -3.87 -12.64 25.98
N ASN A 19 -5.00 -13.34 26.02
CA ASN A 19 -5.10 -14.69 26.55
C ASN A 19 -4.31 -15.70 25.70
N LEU A 20 -4.37 -15.59 24.37
CA LEU A 20 -3.53 -16.40 23.47
C LEU A 20 -2.04 -16.15 23.72
N ARG A 21 -1.61 -14.87 23.88
CA ARG A 21 -0.23 -14.55 24.22
C ARG A 21 0.21 -15.14 25.57
N LYS A 22 -0.64 -15.05 26.60
CA LYS A 22 -0.37 -15.60 27.93
C LYS A 22 -0.22 -17.11 27.90
N ASN A 23 -1.09 -17.79 27.16
CA ASN A 23 -1.05 -19.25 26.99
C ASN A 23 0.18 -19.69 26.17
N LEU A 24 0.55 -18.95 25.12
CA LEU A 24 1.72 -19.21 24.31
C LEU A 24 3.04 -18.97 25.06
N LEU A 25 3.07 -18.06 26.03
CA LEU A 25 4.26 -17.79 26.87
C LEU A 25 4.48 -18.87 27.94
N ASN A 26 3.41 -19.54 28.39
CA ASN A 26 3.48 -20.60 29.41
C ASN A 26 3.80 -21.98 28.85
N GLU A 27 3.73 -22.15 27.52
CA GLU A 27 4.08 -23.40 26.84
C GLU A 27 5.24 -23.15 25.88
N ASN A 28 6.21 -24.08 25.82
CA ASN A 28 7.39 -24.00 24.95
C ASN A 28 7.03 -24.15 23.45
N PHE A 29 6.09 -23.34 22.94
CA PHE A 29 5.73 -23.31 21.52
C PHE A 29 6.69 -22.44 20.74
N ARG A 30 7.30 -23.00 19.70
CA ARG A 30 7.98 -22.23 18.65
C ARG A 30 6.98 -21.97 17.53
N VAL A 31 6.48 -20.75 17.44
CA VAL A 31 5.63 -20.33 16.32
C VAL A 31 6.53 -19.93 15.14
N LYS A 32 6.43 -20.66 14.05
CA LYS A 32 7.08 -20.30 12.79
C LYS A 32 6.04 -19.67 11.88
N LEU A 33 6.17 -18.37 11.64
CA LEU A 33 5.32 -17.66 10.70
C LEU A 33 5.76 -17.91 9.26
N HIS A 34 4.83 -18.33 8.41
CA HIS A 34 5.03 -18.46 6.98
C HIS A 34 4.20 -17.40 6.27
N SER A 35 4.86 -16.47 5.60
CA SER A 35 4.20 -15.45 4.80
C SER A 35 4.01 -15.93 3.36
N HIS A 36 2.80 -15.81 2.86
CA HIS A 36 2.47 -16.09 1.47
C HIS A 36 2.02 -14.79 0.81
N TYR A 37 2.55 -14.52 -0.36
CA TYR A 37 2.25 -13.32 -1.13
C TYR A 37 1.53 -13.69 -2.41
N GLY A 38 0.52 -12.92 -2.75
CA GLY A 38 -0.22 -13.10 -4.01
C GLY A 38 -1.00 -11.85 -4.34
N ILE A 39 -1.42 -11.72 -5.59
CA ILE A 39 -2.17 -10.58 -6.09
C ILE A 39 -3.46 -11.01 -6.74
N VAL A 40 -4.42 -10.09 -6.72
CA VAL A 40 -5.66 -10.17 -7.49
C VAL A 40 -5.71 -8.94 -8.40
N TYR A 41 -6.07 -9.16 -9.66
CA TYR A 41 -6.20 -8.07 -10.62
C TYR A 41 -7.57 -7.39 -10.50
N ASP A 42 -7.61 -6.13 -10.85
CA ASP A 42 -8.83 -5.35 -10.96
C ASP A 42 -9.90 -6.10 -11.80
N GLY A 43 -11.16 -5.96 -11.43
CA GLY A 43 -12.28 -6.67 -12.07
C GLY A 43 -12.46 -8.14 -11.65
N ASN A 44 -11.55 -8.74 -10.88
CA ASN A 44 -11.74 -10.12 -10.42
C ASN A 44 -12.52 -10.19 -9.09
N LYS A 45 -13.32 -11.24 -8.93
CA LYS A 45 -14.04 -11.51 -7.68
C LYS A 45 -13.06 -12.02 -6.60
N VAL A 46 -13.20 -11.49 -5.39
CA VAL A 46 -12.45 -11.93 -4.20
C VAL A 46 -13.43 -12.43 -3.16
N ASN A 47 -13.36 -13.72 -2.84
CA ASN A 47 -14.15 -14.38 -1.81
C ASN A 47 -13.30 -14.76 -0.59
N GLY A 48 -11.98 -14.81 -0.72
CA GLY A 48 -11.07 -15.11 0.36
C GLY A 48 -9.61 -15.09 -0.06
N TRP A 49 -8.72 -15.41 0.89
CA TRP A 49 -7.26 -15.37 0.69
C TRP A 49 -6.77 -16.26 -0.45
N ARG A 50 -7.48 -17.36 -0.75
CA ARG A 50 -7.12 -18.30 -1.83
C ARG A 50 -7.16 -17.65 -3.21
N ASP A 51 -7.98 -16.59 -3.39
CA ASP A 51 -8.06 -15.89 -4.67
C ASP A 51 -6.76 -15.12 -4.97
N PHE A 52 -6.08 -14.61 -3.95
CA PHE A 52 -4.75 -14.02 -4.09
C PHE A 52 -3.71 -15.07 -4.51
N MET A 53 -3.84 -16.30 -4.02
CA MET A 53 -2.91 -17.39 -4.32
C MET A 53 -3.06 -17.96 -5.75
N LYS A 54 -4.05 -17.51 -6.52
CA LYS A 54 -4.12 -17.80 -7.96
C LYS A 54 -3.00 -17.12 -8.75
N ASN A 55 -2.49 -15.99 -8.24
CA ASN A 55 -1.35 -15.27 -8.80
C ASN A 55 -0.27 -15.10 -7.70
N PRO A 56 0.43 -16.18 -7.35
CA PRO A 56 1.39 -16.16 -6.26
C PRO A 56 2.62 -15.33 -6.62
N CYS A 57 3.15 -14.65 -5.61
CA CYS A 57 4.35 -13.83 -5.71
C CYS A 57 5.47 -14.38 -4.84
N VAL A 58 6.69 -14.01 -5.17
CA VAL A 58 7.89 -14.15 -4.32
C VAL A 58 8.32 -12.76 -3.86
N LEU A 59 8.73 -12.67 -2.61
CA LEU A 59 9.38 -11.49 -2.08
C LEU A 59 10.85 -11.52 -2.51
N LEU A 60 11.26 -10.55 -3.33
CA LEU A 60 12.62 -10.45 -3.82
C LEU A 60 13.51 -9.64 -2.88
N ARG A 61 12.98 -8.54 -2.35
CA ARG A 61 13.73 -7.61 -1.52
C ARG A 61 12.80 -6.84 -0.59
N THR A 62 13.31 -6.47 0.59
CA THR A 62 12.73 -5.47 1.48
C THR A 62 13.76 -4.39 1.75
N SER A 63 13.33 -3.16 1.95
CA SER A 63 14.21 -2.09 2.39
C SER A 63 14.70 -2.36 3.81
N GLN A 64 15.99 -2.12 4.04
CA GLN A 64 16.59 -2.15 5.38
C GLN A 64 16.55 -0.77 6.06
N ASP A 65 16.19 0.26 5.32
CA ASP A 65 16.07 1.63 5.81
C ASP A 65 14.68 1.85 6.40
N ALA A 66 14.63 2.17 7.69
CA ALA A 66 13.39 2.44 8.42
C ALA A 66 12.57 3.63 7.84
N GLY A 67 13.23 4.54 7.10
CA GLY A 67 12.58 5.64 6.40
C GLY A 67 12.04 5.28 5.01
N SER A 68 12.25 4.03 4.55
CA SER A 68 11.81 3.54 3.25
C SER A 68 11.11 2.21 3.43
N ASP A 69 9.83 2.25 3.79
CA ASP A 69 9.00 1.05 3.90
C ASP A 69 8.64 0.52 2.50
N LEU A 70 9.59 -0.18 1.87
CA LEU A 70 9.47 -0.75 0.52
C LEU A 70 9.70 -2.25 0.51
N ALA A 71 8.91 -2.94 -0.29
CA ALA A 71 9.10 -4.35 -0.62
C ALA A 71 8.95 -4.56 -2.14
N LEU A 72 9.80 -5.39 -2.72
CA LEU A 72 9.72 -5.81 -4.12
C LEU A 72 9.18 -7.22 -4.21
N LEU A 73 8.04 -7.36 -4.86
CA LEU A 73 7.40 -8.62 -5.15
C LEU A 73 7.48 -8.93 -6.64
N GLN A 74 7.66 -10.20 -6.99
CA GLN A 74 7.60 -10.68 -8.37
C GLN A 74 6.57 -11.81 -8.48
N LEU A 75 5.76 -11.79 -9.53
CA LEU A 75 4.93 -12.95 -9.87
C LEU A 75 5.80 -14.19 -10.06
N LYS A 76 5.41 -15.33 -9.50
CA LYS A 76 6.14 -16.60 -9.66
C LYS A 76 6.27 -17.01 -11.12
N THR A 77 5.37 -16.56 -11.99
CA THR A 77 5.46 -16.83 -13.44
C THR A 77 6.59 -16.05 -14.13
N GLY A 78 7.16 -15.04 -13.48
CA GLY A 78 8.17 -14.14 -14.05
C GLY A 78 7.66 -13.31 -15.23
N ARG A 79 6.35 -13.29 -15.48
CA ARG A 79 5.76 -12.62 -16.65
C ARG A 79 4.69 -11.63 -16.23
N THR A 80 4.72 -10.44 -16.80
CA THR A 80 3.64 -9.47 -16.67
C THR A 80 2.46 -9.87 -17.57
N PRO A 81 1.23 -9.88 -17.07
CA PRO A 81 0.04 -10.14 -17.88
C PRO A 81 -0.13 -9.09 -18.99
N ARG A 82 -0.59 -9.54 -20.17
CA ARG A 82 -0.62 -8.70 -21.38
C ARG A 82 -1.58 -7.50 -21.31
N ASN A 83 -2.62 -7.57 -20.50
CA ASN A 83 -3.70 -6.58 -20.48
C ASN A 83 -3.64 -5.66 -19.25
N LEU A 84 -2.46 -5.48 -18.66
CA LEU A 84 -2.26 -4.60 -17.52
C LEU A 84 -1.45 -3.38 -17.92
N TYR A 85 -1.83 -2.23 -17.38
CA TYR A 85 -1.01 -1.03 -17.47
C TYR A 85 0.24 -1.17 -16.62
N ILE A 86 1.39 -0.82 -17.17
CA ILE A 86 2.69 -0.87 -16.50
C ILE A 86 3.18 0.55 -16.33
N PHE A 87 3.40 0.96 -15.08
CA PHE A 87 4.07 2.23 -14.81
C PHE A 87 5.55 2.13 -15.20
N VAL A 88 5.99 3.04 -16.04
CA VAL A 88 7.40 3.13 -16.41
C VAL A 88 8.13 3.94 -15.33
N ILE A 89 9.11 3.30 -14.70
CA ILE A 89 10.04 3.95 -13.77
C ILE A 89 11.28 4.34 -14.57
N ASP A 90 11.40 5.61 -14.92
CA ASP A 90 12.47 6.14 -15.79
C ASP A 90 13.27 7.22 -15.06
N GLU A 91 14.57 6.98 -14.90
CA GLU A 91 15.51 7.90 -14.24
C GLU A 91 15.62 9.26 -14.96
N LYS A 92 15.57 9.28 -16.28
CA LYS A 92 15.66 10.52 -17.07
C LYS A 92 14.45 11.42 -16.86
N LYS A 93 13.27 10.81 -16.79
CA LYS A 93 12.01 11.53 -16.53
C LYS A 93 11.89 11.97 -15.06
N MET A 94 12.56 11.28 -14.13
CA MET A 94 12.65 11.70 -12.74
C MET A 94 13.26 13.09 -12.58
N LEU A 95 14.30 13.41 -13.35
CA LEU A 95 14.96 14.72 -13.31
C LEU A 95 14.04 15.83 -13.82
N GLU A 96 13.17 15.55 -14.78
CA GLU A 96 12.18 16.49 -15.30
C GLU A 96 11.02 16.71 -14.32
N ASP A 97 10.55 15.63 -13.66
CA ASP A 97 9.40 15.65 -12.75
C ASP A 97 9.78 15.83 -11.27
N GLY A 98 11.07 15.81 -10.95
CA GLY A 98 11.62 15.78 -9.57
C GLY A 98 11.41 17.05 -8.74
N ASN A 99 10.92 18.12 -9.36
CA ASN A 99 10.64 19.41 -8.70
C ASN A 99 9.14 19.57 -8.46
N LEU A 100 8.53 18.67 -7.68
CA LEU A 100 7.14 18.83 -7.25
C LEU A 100 6.97 20.18 -6.54
N LYS A 101 5.97 20.95 -6.99
CA LYS A 101 5.65 22.27 -6.45
C LYS A 101 4.52 22.15 -5.44
N ILE A 102 4.52 23.00 -4.41
CA ILE A 102 3.37 23.15 -3.51
C ILE A 102 2.14 23.47 -4.35
N ASN A 103 1.01 22.87 -3.98
CA ASN A 103 -0.27 22.90 -4.71
C ASN A 103 -0.27 22.18 -6.08
N GLN A 104 0.81 21.52 -6.47
CA GLN A 104 0.77 20.67 -7.67
C GLN A 104 -0.22 19.53 -7.47
N GLN A 105 -1.07 19.31 -8.47
CA GLN A 105 -2.08 18.24 -8.47
C GLN A 105 -1.42 16.87 -8.56
N LEU A 106 -1.85 15.97 -7.67
CA LEU A 106 -1.44 14.57 -7.65
C LEU A 106 -2.67 13.66 -7.61
N TYR A 107 -2.49 12.44 -8.08
CA TYR A 107 -3.51 11.40 -8.14
C TYR A 107 -2.95 10.10 -7.56
N MET A 108 -3.80 9.30 -6.96
CA MET A 108 -3.44 7.97 -6.46
C MET A 108 -4.48 6.96 -6.93
N ILE A 109 -3.99 5.81 -7.39
CA ILE A 109 -4.81 4.66 -7.77
C ILE A 109 -4.49 3.54 -6.80
N GLY A 110 -5.50 3.07 -6.06
CA GLY A 110 -5.23 2.08 -5.02
C GLY A 110 -6.48 1.47 -4.42
N TYR A 111 -6.28 0.72 -3.36
CA TYR A 111 -7.33 -0.02 -2.67
C TYR A 111 -7.44 0.46 -1.22
N ASN A 112 -8.04 1.62 -1.02
CA ASN A 112 -8.34 2.16 0.31
C ASN A 112 -9.24 1.18 1.07
N SER A 113 -8.90 0.86 2.31
CA SER A 113 -9.54 -0.19 3.12
C SER A 113 -9.51 -1.59 2.46
N GLY A 114 -8.57 -1.80 1.53
CA GLY A 114 -8.37 -3.09 0.88
C GLY A 114 -9.63 -3.62 0.19
N VAL A 115 -9.87 -4.92 0.31
CA VAL A 115 -11.02 -5.59 -0.34
C VAL A 115 -12.37 -5.07 0.14
N MET A 116 -12.44 -4.51 1.36
CA MET A 116 -13.72 -4.06 1.95
C MET A 116 -14.40 -2.97 1.12
N LEU A 117 -13.67 -1.92 0.74
CA LEU A 117 -14.20 -0.86 -0.13
C LEU A 117 -14.05 -1.15 -1.62
N ALA A 118 -13.10 -2.01 -2.00
CA ALA A 118 -12.87 -2.33 -3.40
C ALA A 118 -13.93 -3.27 -3.99
N LYS A 119 -14.67 -4.00 -3.15
CA LYS A 119 -15.62 -5.01 -3.60
C LYS A 119 -16.83 -4.38 -4.28
N THR A 120 -17.08 -4.77 -5.53
CA THR A 120 -18.25 -4.40 -6.32
C THR A 120 -18.98 -5.66 -6.81
N ASN A 121 -20.13 -5.47 -7.44
CA ASN A 121 -20.87 -6.59 -8.06
C ASN A 121 -20.07 -7.29 -9.16
N ASN A 122 -19.14 -6.58 -9.81
CA ASN A 122 -18.34 -7.07 -10.94
C ASN A 122 -16.94 -7.52 -10.55
N GLY A 123 -16.59 -7.52 -9.26
CA GLY A 123 -15.25 -7.83 -8.76
C GLY A 123 -14.67 -6.67 -7.96
N ILE A 124 -13.37 -6.72 -7.64
CA ILE A 124 -12.71 -5.60 -7.00
C ILE A 124 -12.44 -4.48 -8.00
N SER A 125 -12.57 -3.24 -7.55
CA SER A 125 -12.23 -2.06 -8.35
C SER A 125 -11.37 -1.10 -7.55
N ALA A 126 -10.27 -0.64 -8.17
CA ALA A 126 -9.40 0.35 -7.58
C ALA A 126 -10.14 1.69 -7.40
N GLN A 127 -9.84 2.39 -6.31
CA GLN A 127 -10.29 3.76 -6.11
C GLN A 127 -9.28 4.73 -6.74
N PHE A 128 -9.82 5.78 -7.30
CA PHE A 128 -9.05 6.90 -7.83
C PHE A 128 -9.28 8.11 -6.93
N THR A 129 -8.22 8.56 -6.25
CA THR A 129 -8.26 9.70 -5.34
C THR A 129 -7.26 10.77 -5.79
N ASN A 130 -7.50 12.02 -5.41
CA ASN A 130 -6.63 13.12 -5.76
C ASN A 130 -6.41 14.10 -4.60
N GLY A 131 -5.40 14.91 -4.73
CA GLY A 131 -5.04 15.98 -3.81
C GLY A 131 -3.85 16.76 -4.34
N THR A 132 -3.24 17.57 -3.50
CA THR A 132 -2.12 18.41 -3.90
C THR A 132 -0.90 18.18 -3.01
N VAL A 133 0.28 18.54 -3.50
CA VAL A 133 1.50 18.62 -2.71
C VAL A 133 1.32 19.69 -1.63
N THR A 134 1.46 19.31 -0.36
CA THR A 134 1.24 20.20 0.80
C THR A 134 2.53 20.76 1.39
N GLN A 135 3.66 20.13 1.10
CA GLN A 135 4.97 20.57 1.56
C GLN A 135 6.02 20.35 0.46
N ARG A 136 7.00 21.21 0.36
CA ARG A 136 8.15 21.01 -0.56
C ARG A 136 8.83 19.68 -0.20
N PRO A 137 9.03 18.76 -1.16
CA PRO A 137 9.74 17.53 -0.90
C PRO A 137 11.16 17.77 -0.40
N ASP A 138 11.58 16.97 0.57
CA ASP A 138 12.92 17.04 1.19
C ASP A 138 13.85 15.92 0.71
N GLY A 139 13.45 15.17 -0.32
CA GLY A 139 14.17 14.00 -0.83
C GLY A 139 13.89 12.71 -0.05
N ASN A 140 13.35 12.79 1.17
CA ASN A 140 13.00 11.63 1.99
C ASN A 140 11.54 11.21 1.81
N ARG A 141 10.65 12.20 1.65
CA ARG A 141 9.22 11.97 1.50
C ARG A 141 8.56 13.06 0.67
N VAL A 142 7.42 12.72 0.08
CA VAL A 142 6.48 13.66 -0.54
C VAL A 142 5.27 13.74 0.37
N MET A 143 4.88 14.95 0.80
CA MET A 143 3.67 15.18 1.59
C MET A 143 2.57 15.73 0.70
N TYR A 144 1.36 15.16 0.83
CA TYR A 144 0.20 15.53 0.02
C TYR A 144 -1.11 15.38 0.78
N SER A 145 -2.16 16.02 0.25
CA SER A 145 -3.52 15.98 0.79
C SER A 145 -4.42 14.89 0.20
N ILE A 146 -3.87 13.95 -0.60
CA ILE A 146 -4.66 12.84 -1.15
C ILE A 146 -5.23 12.03 0.01
N PRO A 147 -6.56 11.78 0.07
CA PRO A 147 -7.14 10.94 1.10
C PRO A 147 -6.58 9.51 1.04
N THR A 148 -6.10 9.00 2.17
CA THR A 148 -5.58 7.64 2.31
C THR A 148 -6.20 6.94 3.49
N MET A 149 -6.31 5.63 3.39
CA MET A 149 -6.79 4.74 4.46
C MET A 149 -5.87 3.52 4.56
N GLN A 150 -6.02 2.75 5.62
CA GLN A 150 -5.36 1.45 5.71
C GLN A 150 -5.67 0.63 4.45
N GLY A 151 -4.64 0.00 3.86
CA GLY A 151 -4.74 -0.71 2.58
C GLY A 151 -4.26 0.10 1.37
N SER A 152 -4.14 1.43 1.47
CA SER A 152 -3.60 2.26 0.39
C SER A 152 -2.07 2.26 0.31
N SER A 153 -1.36 1.72 1.30
CA SER A 153 0.09 1.56 1.25
C SER A 153 0.51 0.73 0.04
N GLY A 154 1.54 1.17 -0.67
CA GLY A 154 2.00 0.58 -1.92
C GLY A 154 1.30 1.15 -3.17
N SER A 155 0.29 2.00 -3.03
CA SER A 155 -0.39 2.63 -4.17
C SER A 155 0.53 3.63 -4.88
N PRO A 156 0.58 3.62 -6.22
CA PRO A 156 1.30 4.63 -6.98
C PRO A 156 0.63 5.99 -6.85
N VAL A 157 1.44 7.00 -6.60
CA VAL A 157 1.07 8.42 -6.67
C VAL A 157 1.65 8.97 -7.96
N VAL A 158 0.78 9.55 -8.80
CA VAL A 158 1.14 10.04 -10.13
C VAL A 158 0.84 11.54 -10.26
N ASN A 159 1.56 12.19 -11.18
CA ASN A 159 1.26 13.56 -11.57
C ASN A 159 0.14 13.61 -12.65
N GLU A 160 -0.19 14.79 -13.13
CA GLU A 160 -1.19 15.06 -14.17
C GLU A 160 -0.91 14.35 -15.50
N TYR A 161 0.33 13.92 -15.74
CA TYR A 161 0.74 13.16 -16.93
C TYR A 161 0.71 11.64 -16.72
N GLY A 162 0.21 11.16 -15.56
CA GLY A 162 0.18 9.74 -15.22
C GLY A 162 1.56 9.15 -14.89
N ARG A 163 2.57 9.99 -14.64
CA ARG A 163 3.93 9.56 -14.27
C ARG A 163 4.03 9.36 -12.77
N VAL A 164 4.61 8.24 -12.32
CA VAL A 164 4.82 7.94 -10.91
C VAL A 164 5.81 8.96 -10.33
N VAL A 165 5.42 9.60 -9.24
CA VAL A 165 6.24 10.54 -8.48
C VAL A 165 6.55 10.04 -7.07
N ALA A 166 5.69 9.17 -6.54
CA ALA A 166 5.89 8.54 -5.24
C ALA A 166 5.10 7.22 -5.13
N VAL A 167 5.39 6.44 -4.08
CA VAL A 167 4.56 5.31 -3.61
C VAL A 167 4.05 5.66 -2.22
N ASN A 168 2.72 5.59 -2.03
CA ASN A 168 2.10 5.87 -0.74
C ASN A 168 2.53 4.88 0.33
N PHE A 169 2.90 5.36 1.53
CA PHE A 169 3.33 4.46 2.61
C PHE A 169 2.78 4.79 3.98
N ALA A 170 2.47 6.05 4.28
CA ALA A 170 2.10 6.48 5.62
C ALA A 170 1.08 7.62 5.63
N LYS A 171 0.43 7.78 6.77
CA LYS A 171 -0.48 8.88 7.09
C LYS A 171 -0.03 9.52 8.40
N ALA A 172 -0.15 10.84 8.51
CA ALA A 172 0.06 11.53 9.78
C ALA A 172 -1.03 11.16 10.77
N VAL A 173 -0.64 10.77 11.99
CA VAL A 173 -1.60 10.42 13.06
C VAL A 173 -2.42 11.66 13.40
N GLY A 174 -3.75 11.49 13.42
CA GLY A 174 -4.68 12.58 13.78
C GLY A 174 -4.97 13.58 12.65
N SER A 175 -4.53 13.32 11.42
CA SER A 175 -4.83 14.17 10.28
C SER A 175 -5.26 13.37 9.06
N ASP A 176 -6.30 13.83 8.38
CA ASP A 176 -6.74 13.26 7.10
C ASP A 176 -6.08 13.92 5.89
N ASN A 177 -5.46 15.08 6.10
CA ASN A 177 -4.92 15.93 5.03
C ASN A 177 -3.41 15.87 4.87
N PHE A 178 -2.71 15.09 5.71
CA PHE A 178 -1.25 14.93 5.63
C PHE A 178 -0.89 13.46 5.49
N ASN A 179 -0.60 13.09 4.26
CA ASN A 179 -0.23 11.74 3.87
C ASN A 179 1.13 11.78 3.19
N PHE A 180 1.84 10.64 3.22
CA PHE A 180 3.23 10.57 2.81
C PHE A 180 3.45 9.51 1.75
N GLY A 181 4.26 9.84 0.76
CA GLY A 181 4.79 8.94 -0.24
C GLY A 181 6.31 8.89 -0.24
N ILE A 182 6.86 7.72 -0.53
CA ILE A 182 8.28 7.53 -0.79
C ILE A 182 8.58 8.08 -2.18
N PRO A 183 9.50 9.05 -2.31
CA PRO A 183 9.81 9.70 -3.59
C PRO A 183 10.36 8.73 -4.63
N LEU A 184 10.09 9.00 -5.90
CA LEU A 184 10.56 8.18 -7.02
C LEU A 184 12.08 7.96 -6.99
N ALA A 185 12.88 8.95 -6.60
CA ALA A 185 14.34 8.82 -6.47
C ALA A 185 14.76 7.69 -5.51
N ARG A 186 14.08 7.57 -4.37
CA ARG A 186 14.34 6.48 -3.39
C ARG A 186 13.86 5.13 -3.91
N ILE A 187 12.74 5.11 -4.64
CA ILE A 187 12.24 3.89 -5.28
C ILE A 187 13.27 3.38 -6.31
N ILE A 188 13.82 4.25 -7.15
CA ILE A 188 14.84 3.91 -8.14
C ILE A 188 16.10 3.36 -7.44
N THR A 189 16.54 4.01 -6.36
CA THR A 189 17.69 3.52 -5.57
C THR A 189 17.42 2.14 -4.99
N PHE A 190 16.20 1.89 -4.50
CA PHE A 190 15.80 0.59 -3.97
C PHE A 190 15.75 -0.52 -5.04
N LEU A 191 15.43 -0.17 -6.29
CA LEU A 191 15.33 -1.13 -7.40
C LEU A 191 16.69 -1.54 -7.99
N LYS A 192 17.74 -0.74 -7.79
CA LYS A 192 19.14 -1.07 -8.15
C LYS A 192 19.78 -2.03 -7.16
#